data_cf1d882c37e4922ca0d43db8362a0bb7
#
_entry.id   cf1d882c37e4922ca0d43db8362a0bb7
#
_cell.length_a   1.000
_cell.length_b   1.000
_cell.length_c   1.000
_cell.angle_alpha   90.00
_cell.angle_beta   90.00
_cell.angle_gamma   90.00
#
_symmetry.space_group_name_H-M   'P 1'
#
loop_
_entity.id
_entity.type
_entity.pdbx_description
1 polymer ?
#
loop_
_entity_poly.entity_id
_entity_poly.type
_entity_poly.pdbx_seq_one_letter_code
_entity_poly.pdbx_strand_id
1 'polypeptide(L)'
;MRLHLVGIFHTQATAAFSHCAFTGKALRFPRMMQAQGYEVIEYSNEGSEAGATEHVPILTLDEFSELYGSRKDTDFHGDDATVGSKGHQLFEERLIVELRKRLQKEDIICHPFGHAHQVLMDKFSLHQHVETGIGYPTLMPNSFRVFESYAWMHYHQGQEKRQGKNYEWVIPNYFDLDEWEPSYEPGEYLAFLGRICSIKGMDTIKEIANYSPWPIVLHGQGDPTPWRHPNIEYRGPITGKARSGFLRNARAALMPSNFTEPFAGSGVESMLCGTPLIAVDYGAFTETIIDGVTGFRCHTLQDWIDAIHNAGNLNRVTVANTARMRYSLETCGKKYDKIFKDINNLNKKGWYQLRKTS
;
A
#
# COMPACT_ATOMS: atom_id res chain seq x y z
N MET A 1 16.32 -20.02 4.47
CA MET A 1 16.27 -18.53 4.62
C MET A 1 14.87 -18.19 5.07
N ARG A 2 14.76 -17.57 6.22
CA ARG A 2 13.50 -17.14 6.81
C ARG A 2 13.38 -15.63 6.67
N LEU A 3 12.15 -15.15 6.64
CA LEU A 3 11.85 -13.72 6.60
C LEU A 3 11.29 -13.29 7.95
N HIS A 4 11.91 -12.31 8.58
CA HIS A 4 11.46 -11.71 9.82
C HIS A 4 10.73 -10.42 9.50
N LEU A 5 9.40 -10.45 9.54
CA LEU A 5 8.55 -9.30 9.23
C LEU A 5 8.32 -8.45 10.47
N VAL A 6 8.84 -7.23 10.46
CA VAL A 6 8.62 -6.26 11.53
C VAL A 6 7.26 -5.60 11.35
N GLY A 7 6.35 -5.84 12.29
CA GLY A 7 4.98 -5.32 12.24
C GLY A 7 4.89 -3.81 12.53
N ILE A 8 3.66 -3.35 12.55
CA ILE A 8 3.32 -1.94 12.80
C ILE A 8 2.97 -1.77 14.28
N PHE A 9 3.70 -0.92 14.99
CA PHE A 9 3.59 -0.79 16.45
C PHE A 9 2.24 -0.22 16.92
N HIS A 10 1.55 0.57 16.10
CA HIS A 10 0.31 1.28 16.46
C HIS A 10 -0.97 0.67 15.86
N THR A 11 -0.88 -0.48 15.19
CA THR A 11 -2.03 -1.23 14.66
C THR A 11 -1.86 -2.73 14.88
N GLN A 12 -2.95 -3.47 14.71
CA GLN A 12 -2.93 -4.91 14.56
C GLN A 12 -2.99 -5.26 13.06
N ALA A 13 -2.27 -6.27 12.62
CA ALA A 13 -2.31 -6.72 11.22
C ALA A 13 -3.58 -7.56 10.98
N THR A 14 -4.74 -6.88 10.90
CA THR A 14 -6.06 -7.47 10.67
C THR A 14 -6.80 -6.76 9.53
N ALA A 15 -7.85 -7.40 9.04
CA ALA A 15 -8.71 -6.80 8.01
C ALA A 15 -9.38 -5.50 8.50
N ALA A 16 -9.67 -5.37 9.79
CA ALA A 16 -10.25 -4.18 10.40
C ALA A 16 -9.37 -2.94 10.21
N PHE A 17 -8.04 -3.10 10.33
CA PHE A 17 -7.07 -2.01 10.15
C PHE A 17 -6.52 -1.90 8.71
N SER A 18 -7.03 -2.66 7.75
CA SER A 18 -6.53 -2.68 6.36
C SER A 18 -6.73 -1.37 5.58
N HIS A 19 -7.48 -0.41 6.12
CA HIS A 19 -7.55 0.96 5.60
C HIS A 19 -6.23 1.72 5.75
N CYS A 20 -5.37 1.34 6.70
CA CYS A 20 -3.97 1.74 6.75
C CYS A 20 -3.18 0.95 5.70
N ALA A 21 -2.60 1.64 4.71
CA ALA A 21 -1.85 1.00 3.63
C ALA A 21 -0.68 0.14 4.12
N PHE A 22 -0.01 0.54 5.20
CA PHE A 22 1.10 -0.21 5.81
C PHE A 22 0.60 -1.50 6.46
N THR A 23 -0.49 -1.41 7.23
CA THR A 23 -1.12 -2.56 7.87
C THR A 23 -1.65 -3.55 6.82
N GLY A 24 -2.27 -3.05 5.76
CA GLY A 24 -2.72 -3.88 4.64
C GLY A 24 -1.58 -4.64 3.96
N LYS A 25 -0.39 -4.04 3.83
CA LYS A 25 0.80 -4.73 3.33
C LYS A 25 1.30 -5.80 4.31
N ALA A 26 1.44 -5.45 5.59
CA ALA A 26 1.88 -6.38 6.63
C ALA A 26 0.94 -7.59 6.74
N LEU A 27 -0.37 -7.36 6.61
CA LEU A 27 -1.39 -8.42 6.62
C LEU A 27 -1.25 -9.43 5.47
N ARG A 28 -0.87 -8.96 4.27
CA ARG A 28 -0.81 -9.82 3.07
C ARG A 28 0.56 -10.41 2.80
N PHE A 29 1.63 -9.81 3.32
CA PHE A 29 3.01 -10.21 3.03
C PHE A 29 3.33 -11.64 3.45
N PRO A 30 2.97 -12.13 4.66
CA PRO A 30 3.25 -13.50 5.06
C PRO A 30 2.67 -14.54 4.11
N ARG A 31 1.38 -14.44 3.78
CA ARG A 31 0.71 -15.35 2.83
C ARG A 31 1.36 -15.32 1.45
N MET A 32 1.71 -14.13 0.96
CA MET A 32 2.39 -13.95 -0.31
C MET A 32 3.73 -14.68 -0.35
N MET A 33 4.54 -14.55 0.69
CA MET A 33 5.87 -15.13 0.72
C MET A 33 5.89 -16.62 1.08
N GLN A 34 4.95 -17.09 1.89
CA GLN A 34 4.75 -18.52 2.13
C GLN A 34 4.39 -19.27 0.85
N ALA A 35 3.58 -18.67 -0.03
CA ALA A 35 3.28 -19.22 -1.36
C ALA A 35 4.53 -19.34 -2.27
N GLN A 36 5.61 -18.62 -1.95
CA GLN A 36 6.93 -18.77 -2.61
C GLN A 36 7.88 -19.71 -1.85
N GLY A 37 7.42 -20.39 -0.79
CA GLY A 37 8.20 -21.35 -0.02
C GLY A 37 9.05 -20.76 1.10
N TYR A 38 8.78 -19.54 1.54
CA TYR A 38 9.47 -18.92 2.69
C TYR A 38 8.74 -19.24 3.99
N GLU A 39 9.50 -19.46 5.05
CA GLU A 39 9.04 -19.37 6.42
C GLU A 39 9.04 -17.89 6.83
N VAL A 40 7.90 -17.39 7.29
CA VAL A 40 7.74 -15.99 7.71
C VAL A 40 7.44 -15.92 9.19
N ILE A 41 8.27 -15.21 9.93
CA ILE A 41 8.10 -14.92 11.36
C ILE A 41 7.66 -13.46 11.48
N GLU A 42 6.46 -13.23 11.98
CA GLU A 42 5.89 -11.90 12.13
C GLU A 42 5.98 -11.42 13.58
N TYR A 43 6.45 -10.21 13.77
CA TYR A 43 6.53 -9.51 15.07
C TYR A 43 5.53 -8.37 15.07
N SER A 44 4.36 -8.60 15.64
CA SER A 44 3.26 -7.62 15.63
C SER A 44 2.50 -7.64 16.96
N ASN A 45 1.49 -6.78 17.10
CA ASN A 45 0.69 -6.75 18.32
C ASN A 45 -0.21 -7.99 18.41
N GLU A 46 -0.52 -8.40 19.64
CA GLU A 46 -1.46 -9.49 19.91
C GLU A 46 -2.80 -9.24 19.19
N GLY A 47 -3.40 -10.31 18.68
CA GLY A 47 -4.62 -10.23 17.87
C GLY A 47 -4.37 -9.96 16.38
N SER A 48 -3.11 -9.90 15.92
CA SER A 48 -2.79 -9.86 14.49
C SER A 48 -3.06 -11.20 13.81
N GLU A 49 -3.56 -11.17 12.57
CA GLU A 49 -4.09 -12.31 11.80
C GLU A 49 -3.45 -12.44 10.41
N ALA A 50 -2.21 -12.01 10.24
CA ALA A 50 -1.52 -12.06 8.94
C ALA A 50 -1.24 -13.48 8.41
N GLY A 51 -1.41 -14.49 9.25
CA GLY A 51 -1.23 -15.89 8.86
C GLY A 51 0.23 -16.26 8.61
N ALA A 52 1.16 -15.65 9.35
CA ALA A 52 2.58 -15.98 9.33
C ALA A 52 2.83 -17.42 9.83
N THR A 53 3.99 -18.00 9.49
CA THR A 53 4.41 -19.33 9.98
C THR A 53 4.56 -19.30 11.52
N GLU A 54 5.08 -18.20 12.06
CA GLU A 54 5.11 -17.92 13.49
C GLU A 54 4.68 -16.47 13.70
N HIS A 55 3.72 -16.23 14.60
CA HIS A 55 3.36 -14.92 15.11
C HIS A 55 3.97 -14.72 16.49
N VAL A 56 4.74 -13.65 16.66
CA VAL A 56 5.40 -13.26 17.91
C VAL A 56 4.71 -11.99 18.41
N PRO A 57 3.81 -12.08 19.41
CA PRO A 57 3.14 -10.91 19.96
C PRO A 57 4.11 -10.03 20.73
N ILE A 58 4.15 -8.73 20.38
CA ILE A 58 5.05 -7.75 20.99
C ILE A 58 4.36 -6.95 22.09
N LEU A 59 3.17 -6.42 21.82
CA LEU A 59 2.30 -5.81 22.83
C LEU A 59 1.08 -6.70 23.03
N THR A 60 0.65 -6.87 24.29
CA THR A 60 -0.59 -7.56 24.60
C THR A 60 -1.81 -6.68 24.23
N LEU A 61 -2.99 -7.27 24.17
CA LEU A 61 -4.24 -6.52 23.92
C LEU A 61 -4.49 -5.44 24.98
N ASP A 62 -4.22 -5.74 26.26
CA ASP A 62 -4.37 -4.80 27.37
C ASP A 62 -3.42 -3.61 27.23
N GLU A 63 -2.13 -3.89 27.00
CA GLU A 63 -1.12 -2.85 26.77
C GLU A 63 -1.42 -2.01 25.54
N PHE A 64 -1.87 -2.64 24.45
CA PHE A 64 -2.29 -1.93 23.24
C PHE A 64 -3.46 -0.99 23.54
N SER A 65 -4.46 -1.45 24.31
CA SER A 65 -5.60 -0.64 24.71
C SER A 65 -5.23 0.51 25.65
N GLU A 66 -4.28 0.29 26.58
CA GLU A 66 -3.75 1.34 27.44
C GLU A 66 -2.99 2.44 26.67
N LEU A 67 -2.19 2.03 25.67
CA LEU A 67 -1.35 2.95 24.90
C LEU A 67 -2.13 3.74 23.85
N TYR A 68 -3.12 3.11 23.23
CA TYR A 68 -3.78 3.63 22.04
C TYR A 68 -5.30 3.80 22.19
N GLY A 69 -5.87 3.41 23.34
CA GLY A 69 -7.30 3.48 23.62
C GLY A 69 -8.14 2.42 22.89
N SER A 70 -9.45 2.43 23.20
CA SER A 70 -10.40 1.58 22.47
C SER A 70 -10.67 2.19 21.10
N ARG A 71 -10.19 1.54 20.04
CA ARG A 71 -10.30 2.04 18.65
C ARG A 71 -11.51 1.44 17.95
N LYS A 72 -12.18 2.29 17.19
CA LYS A 72 -13.10 1.83 16.16
C LYS A 72 -12.30 1.58 14.87
N ASP A 73 -12.65 0.54 14.16
CA ASP A 73 -12.00 0.07 12.93
C ASP A 73 -11.85 1.13 11.83
N THR A 74 -12.56 2.25 11.94
CA THR A 74 -12.58 3.32 10.95
C THR A 74 -11.76 4.55 11.33
N ASP A 75 -11.19 4.59 12.55
CA ASP A 75 -10.49 5.79 13.03
C ASP A 75 -9.05 5.82 12.49
N PHE A 76 -8.67 6.94 11.87
CA PHE A 76 -7.30 7.20 11.47
C PHE A 76 -6.56 7.94 12.59
N HIS A 77 -5.54 7.30 13.15
CA HIS A 77 -4.76 7.80 14.26
C HIS A 77 -3.32 8.10 13.79
N GLY A 78 -3.17 9.15 12.98
CA GLY A 78 -1.85 9.55 12.46
C GLY A 78 -0.84 9.88 13.57
N ASP A 79 -1.29 10.47 14.67
CA ASP A 79 -0.45 10.85 15.82
C ASP A 79 0.10 9.63 16.58
N ASP A 80 -0.62 8.51 16.55
CA ASP A 80 -0.18 7.26 17.18
C ASP A 80 0.98 6.59 16.45
N ALA A 81 1.17 6.91 15.17
CA ALA A 81 2.29 6.45 14.36
C ALA A 81 3.61 7.20 14.67
N THR A 82 3.64 8.03 15.72
CA THR A 82 4.82 8.84 16.06
C THR A 82 5.97 7.97 16.55
N VAL A 83 7.06 7.98 15.79
CA VAL A 83 8.32 7.35 16.16
C VAL A 83 8.87 8.02 17.41
N GLY A 84 9.26 7.22 18.42
CA GLY A 84 9.71 7.71 19.72
C GLY A 84 8.57 7.88 20.74
N SER A 85 7.30 7.63 20.40
CA SER A 85 6.21 7.53 21.39
C SER A 85 6.46 6.39 22.40
N LYS A 86 5.77 6.43 23.54
CA LYS A 86 5.88 5.38 24.57
C LYS A 86 5.57 3.99 23.98
N GLY A 87 4.54 3.88 23.16
CA GLY A 87 4.16 2.61 22.51
C GLY A 87 5.21 2.13 21.51
N HIS A 88 5.79 3.05 20.73
CA HIS A 88 6.89 2.72 19.82
C HIS A 88 8.12 2.22 20.58
N GLN A 89 8.57 2.91 21.64
CA GLN A 89 9.72 2.52 22.41
C GLN A 89 9.55 1.13 23.05
N LEU A 90 8.40 0.88 23.67
CA LEU A 90 8.10 -0.42 24.28
C LEU A 90 8.06 -1.54 23.25
N PHE A 91 7.43 -1.29 22.09
CA PHE A 91 7.41 -2.24 20.98
C PHE A 91 8.83 -2.56 20.50
N GLU A 92 9.66 -1.56 20.30
CA GLU A 92 11.03 -1.69 19.78
C GLU A 92 11.95 -2.44 20.75
N GLU A 93 11.90 -2.14 22.05
CA GLU A 93 12.67 -2.84 23.09
C GLU A 93 12.37 -4.35 23.09
N ARG A 94 11.09 -4.72 23.06
CA ARG A 94 10.68 -6.12 23.05
C ARG A 94 10.99 -6.81 21.73
N LEU A 95 10.78 -6.13 20.62
CA LEU A 95 11.12 -6.60 19.29
C LEU A 95 12.60 -7.00 19.18
N ILE A 96 13.52 -6.18 19.72
CA ILE A 96 14.94 -6.49 19.74
C ILE A 96 15.22 -7.79 20.51
N VAL A 97 14.55 -8.00 21.65
CA VAL A 97 14.70 -9.22 22.46
C VAL A 97 14.21 -10.44 21.70
N GLU A 98 13.05 -10.36 21.08
CA GLU A 98 12.43 -11.47 20.35
C GLU A 98 13.18 -11.82 19.06
N LEU A 99 13.69 -10.83 18.34
CA LEU A 99 14.56 -11.04 17.18
C LEU A 99 15.85 -11.77 17.57
N ARG A 100 16.51 -11.38 18.66
CA ARG A 100 17.75 -12.06 19.12
C ARG A 100 17.58 -13.53 19.43
N LYS A 101 16.41 -13.96 19.87
CA LYS A 101 16.12 -15.37 20.17
C LYS A 101 15.98 -16.22 18.91
N ARG A 102 15.61 -15.61 17.76
CA ARG A 102 15.16 -16.32 16.56
C ARG A 102 16.05 -16.16 15.34
N LEU A 103 16.76 -15.02 15.21
CA LEU A 103 17.56 -14.72 14.03
C LEU A 103 18.69 -15.74 13.80
N GLN A 104 18.79 -16.23 12.58
CA GLN A 104 19.88 -17.08 12.08
C GLN A 104 20.67 -16.34 10.99
N LYS A 105 21.89 -16.75 10.74
CA LYS A 105 22.88 -16.06 9.89
C LYS A 105 22.35 -15.63 8.50
N GLU A 106 21.46 -16.42 7.90
CA GLU A 106 20.98 -16.18 6.52
C GLU A 106 19.59 -15.57 6.48
N ASP A 107 19.04 -15.18 7.62
CA ASP A 107 17.71 -14.61 7.68
C ASP A 107 17.70 -13.14 7.21
N ILE A 108 16.56 -12.70 6.70
CA ILE A 108 16.34 -11.34 6.23
C ILE A 108 15.32 -10.65 7.14
N ILE A 109 15.62 -9.43 7.56
CA ILE A 109 14.70 -8.58 8.32
C ILE A 109 13.96 -7.67 7.33
N CYS A 110 12.65 -7.81 7.27
CA CYS A 110 11.74 -7.09 6.38
C CYS A 110 11.06 -5.94 7.12
N HIS A 111 11.17 -4.72 6.59
CA HIS A 111 10.67 -3.48 7.17
C HIS A 111 9.55 -2.87 6.32
N PRO A 112 8.28 -3.20 6.52
CA PRO A 112 7.17 -2.61 5.77
C PRO A 112 6.87 -1.15 6.18
N PHE A 113 7.38 -0.71 7.35
CA PHE A 113 7.25 0.65 7.86
C PHE A 113 8.63 1.34 8.07
N GLY A 114 9.66 0.85 7.42
CA GLY A 114 10.99 1.43 7.23
C GLY A 114 11.62 2.07 8.47
N HIS A 115 11.84 3.36 8.39
CA HIS A 115 12.58 4.16 9.36
C HIS A 115 12.04 4.07 10.82
N ALA A 116 10.81 3.66 11.02
CA ALA A 116 10.26 3.49 12.36
C ALA A 116 11.08 2.53 13.22
N HIS A 117 11.77 1.58 12.60
CA HIS A 117 12.59 0.59 13.29
C HIS A 117 14.07 0.65 12.86
N GLN A 118 14.56 1.86 12.59
CA GLN A 118 15.94 2.08 12.12
C GLN A 118 16.99 1.54 13.10
N VAL A 119 16.73 1.54 14.39
CA VAL A 119 17.65 1.01 15.42
C VAL A 119 18.04 -0.45 15.18
N LEU A 120 17.20 -1.23 14.50
CA LEU A 120 17.50 -2.62 14.17
C LEU A 120 18.70 -2.76 13.23
N MET A 121 18.98 -1.74 12.39
CA MET A 121 20.16 -1.72 11.51
C MET A 121 21.46 -1.83 12.33
N ASP A 122 21.55 -1.10 13.44
CA ASP A 122 22.75 -1.12 14.29
C ASP A 122 22.79 -2.37 15.17
N LYS A 123 21.62 -2.80 15.70
CA LYS A 123 21.53 -3.96 16.60
C LYS A 123 21.77 -5.30 15.89
N PHE A 124 21.46 -5.38 14.60
CA PHE A 124 21.54 -6.59 13.77
C PHE A 124 22.30 -6.35 12.46
N SER A 125 23.39 -5.57 12.51
CA SER A 125 24.18 -5.13 11.37
C SER A 125 24.79 -6.25 10.52
N LEU A 126 24.84 -7.47 11.03
CA LEU A 126 25.29 -8.66 10.29
C LEU A 126 24.20 -9.32 9.44
N HIS A 127 22.96 -8.87 9.56
CA HIS A 127 21.83 -9.39 8.82
C HIS A 127 21.47 -8.46 7.63
N GLN A 128 20.74 -9.00 6.68
CA GLN A 128 20.22 -8.22 5.57
C GLN A 128 18.92 -7.53 5.96
N HIS A 129 18.83 -6.24 5.74
CA HIS A 129 17.65 -5.43 5.99
C HIS A 129 17.02 -5.00 4.68
N VAL A 130 15.73 -5.25 4.49
CA VAL A 130 14.99 -4.92 3.28
C VAL A 130 13.77 -4.07 3.65
N GLU A 131 13.69 -2.86 3.12
CA GLU A 131 12.45 -2.07 3.17
C GLU A 131 11.48 -2.60 2.11
N THR A 132 10.42 -3.27 2.56
CA THR A 132 9.46 -3.98 1.69
C THR A 132 8.24 -3.11 1.38
N GLY A 133 8.25 -2.44 0.24
CA GLY A 133 7.13 -1.58 -0.20
C GLY A 133 7.21 -0.15 0.36
N ILE A 134 8.21 0.61 -0.09
CA ILE A 134 8.40 2.00 0.32
C ILE A 134 7.33 2.89 -0.32
N GLY A 135 6.41 3.38 0.51
CA GLY A 135 5.38 4.38 0.19
C GLY A 135 5.38 5.54 1.21
N TYR A 136 6.47 5.73 1.95
CA TYR A 136 6.65 6.72 3.01
C TYR A 136 7.82 7.66 2.70
N PRO A 137 7.89 8.86 3.34
CA PRO A 137 8.84 9.90 2.96
C PRO A 137 10.26 9.70 3.49
N THR A 138 10.48 8.90 4.53
CA THR A 138 11.79 8.75 5.19
C THR A 138 12.34 7.34 5.02
N LEU A 139 13.49 7.22 4.38
CA LEU A 139 14.16 5.95 4.11
C LEU A 139 15.11 5.53 5.24
N MET A 140 15.31 4.24 5.40
CA MET A 140 16.37 3.72 6.25
C MET A 140 17.75 3.88 5.58
N PRO A 141 18.81 4.20 6.34
CA PRO A 141 20.16 4.18 5.79
C PRO A 141 20.58 2.73 5.49
N ASN A 142 21.31 2.54 4.40
CA ASN A 142 22.01 1.27 4.07
C ASN A 142 21.13 0.00 3.94
N SER A 143 19.81 0.14 3.83
CA SER A 143 18.90 -0.96 3.52
C SER A 143 18.86 -1.30 2.03
N PHE A 144 18.46 -2.52 1.70
CA PHE A 144 17.92 -2.84 0.39
C PHE A 144 16.52 -2.25 0.26
N ARG A 145 16.18 -1.69 -0.90
CA ARG A 145 14.98 -0.86 -1.05
C ARG A 145 14.05 -1.39 -2.13
N VAL A 146 12.79 -1.62 -1.77
CA VAL A 146 11.72 -1.94 -2.72
C VAL A 146 10.68 -0.84 -2.66
N PHE A 147 10.59 -0.03 -3.71
CA PHE A 147 9.62 1.06 -3.85
C PHE A 147 8.32 0.57 -4.45
N GLU A 148 7.22 1.27 -4.16
CA GLU A 148 5.90 0.92 -4.69
C GLU A 148 5.71 1.35 -6.15
N SER A 149 6.47 2.34 -6.64
CA SER A 149 6.46 2.82 -8.03
C SER A 149 7.80 3.42 -8.44
N TYR A 150 8.06 3.50 -9.75
CA TYR A 150 9.22 4.24 -10.28
C TYR A 150 9.11 5.73 -9.99
N ALA A 151 7.92 6.30 -10.08
CA ALA A 151 7.70 7.70 -9.73
C ALA A 151 8.14 8.00 -8.29
N TRP A 152 7.79 7.12 -7.33
CA TRP A 152 8.19 7.30 -5.94
C TRP A 152 9.67 7.06 -5.70
N MET A 153 10.26 6.08 -6.39
CA MET A 153 11.71 5.86 -6.36
C MET A 153 12.48 7.09 -6.87
N HIS A 154 12.06 7.64 -8.02
CA HIS A 154 12.72 8.83 -8.59
C HIS A 154 12.50 10.08 -7.73
N TYR A 155 11.33 10.22 -7.08
CA TYR A 155 11.09 11.27 -6.10
C TYR A 155 12.12 11.23 -4.97
N HIS A 156 12.38 10.06 -4.37
CA HIS A 156 13.38 9.89 -3.34
C HIS A 156 14.82 10.13 -3.84
N GLN A 157 15.15 9.67 -5.03
CA GLN A 157 16.45 9.93 -5.63
C GLN A 157 16.67 11.44 -5.82
N GLY A 158 15.64 12.16 -6.26
CA GLY A 158 15.66 13.62 -6.38
C GLY A 158 15.84 14.32 -5.02
N GLN A 159 15.09 13.90 -3.99
CA GLN A 159 15.22 14.44 -2.63
C GLN A 159 16.62 14.22 -2.04
N GLU A 160 17.19 13.05 -2.24
CA GLU A 160 18.56 12.72 -1.81
C GLU A 160 19.64 13.31 -2.74
N LYS A 161 19.28 14.04 -3.80
CA LYS A 161 20.19 14.63 -4.80
C LYS A 161 21.19 13.63 -5.37
N ARG A 162 20.75 12.40 -5.65
CA ARG A 162 21.57 11.31 -6.14
C ARG A 162 21.03 10.68 -7.41
N GLN A 163 21.90 9.96 -8.10
CA GLN A 163 21.55 9.05 -9.18
C GLN A 163 21.01 7.71 -8.61
N GLY A 164 20.53 6.83 -9.48
CA GLY A 164 20.06 5.50 -9.10
C GLY A 164 21.12 4.62 -8.43
N LYS A 165 20.67 3.59 -7.76
CA LYS A 165 21.50 2.54 -7.13
C LYS A 165 21.08 1.15 -7.63
N ASN A 166 22.04 0.22 -7.69
CA ASN A 166 21.79 -1.15 -8.14
C ASN A 166 20.89 -1.97 -7.22
N TYR A 167 20.71 -1.55 -5.97
CA TYR A 167 19.96 -2.29 -4.94
C TYR A 167 18.65 -1.60 -4.58
N GLU A 168 18.04 -0.95 -5.56
CA GLU A 168 16.73 -0.35 -5.51
C GLU A 168 15.85 -1.01 -6.57
N TRP A 169 14.71 -1.53 -6.15
CA TRP A 169 13.73 -2.21 -7.01
C TRP A 169 12.38 -1.55 -6.91
N VAL A 170 11.53 -1.83 -7.87
CA VAL A 170 10.13 -1.43 -7.84
C VAL A 170 9.26 -2.67 -7.90
N ILE A 171 8.47 -2.88 -6.85
CA ILE A 171 7.37 -3.85 -6.82
C ILE A 171 6.15 -3.11 -6.31
N PRO A 172 5.06 -3.06 -7.10
CA PRO A 172 3.84 -2.40 -6.67
C PRO A 172 3.22 -3.10 -5.44
N ASN A 173 2.32 -2.42 -4.75
CA ASN A 173 1.52 -3.06 -3.72
C ASN A 173 0.72 -4.22 -4.31
N TYR A 174 0.39 -5.17 -3.45
CA TYR A 174 -0.21 -6.45 -3.82
C TYR A 174 -1.54 -6.64 -3.11
N PHE A 175 -2.42 -7.39 -3.78
CA PHE A 175 -3.81 -7.59 -3.34
C PHE A 175 -4.17 -9.06 -3.38
N ASP A 176 -4.95 -9.48 -2.40
CA ASP A 176 -5.65 -10.75 -2.45
C ASP A 176 -6.84 -10.59 -3.40
N LEU A 177 -6.85 -11.36 -4.48
CA LEU A 177 -7.85 -11.22 -5.52
C LEU A 177 -9.25 -11.64 -5.06
N ASP A 178 -9.35 -12.44 -4.01
CA ASP A 178 -10.62 -12.90 -3.45
C ASP A 178 -11.35 -11.80 -2.66
N GLU A 179 -10.64 -10.71 -2.30
CA GLU A 179 -11.24 -9.53 -1.66
C GLU A 179 -12.02 -8.65 -2.67
N TRP A 180 -11.81 -8.82 -3.98
CA TRP A 180 -12.26 -7.89 -5.04
C TRP A 180 -13.09 -8.60 -6.09
N GLU A 181 -14.40 -8.37 -6.05
CA GLU A 181 -15.33 -8.92 -7.02
C GLU A 181 -15.51 -7.95 -8.20
N PRO A 182 -15.22 -8.33 -9.45
CA PRO A 182 -15.42 -7.46 -10.59
C PRO A 182 -16.90 -7.36 -10.97
N SER A 183 -17.29 -6.18 -11.48
CA SER A 183 -18.53 -5.96 -12.23
C SER A 183 -18.19 -5.47 -13.63
N TYR A 184 -18.89 -5.98 -14.60
CA TYR A 184 -18.59 -5.68 -16.01
C TYR A 184 -19.56 -4.68 -16.65
N GLU A 185 -20.56 -4.24 -15.89
CA GLU A 185 -21.48 -3.18 -16.27
C GLU A 185 -21.11 -1.86 -15.60
N PRO A 186 -21.17 -0.72 -16.33
CA PRO A 186 -20.92 0.58 -15.73
C PRO A 186 -22.03 0.98 -14.75
N GLY A 187 -21.65 1.56 -13.63
CA GLY A 187 -22.60 2.06 -12.64
C GLY A 187 -23.10 3.49 -12.94
N GLU A 188 -23.92 4.00 -12.05
CA GLU A 188 -24.63 5.28 -12.18
C GLU A 188 -24.02 6.39 -11.28
N TYR A 189 -22.82 6.21 -10.75
CA TYR A 189 -22.11 7.21 -9.95
C TYR A 189 -20.61 7.15 -10.16
N LEU A 190 -19.93 8.24 -9.83
CA LEU A 190 -18.48 8.33 -9.76
C LEU A 190 -18.03 8.09 -8.33
N ALA A 191 -17.03 7.24 -8.12
CA ALA A 191 -16.53 6.88 -6.80
C ALA A 191 -15.29 7.70 -6.44
N PHE A 192 -15.25 8.24 -5.22
CA PHE A 192 -14.03 8.69 -4.59
C PHE A 192 -13.83 7.88 -3.30
N LEU A 193 -12.63 7.27 -3.15
CA LEU A 193 -12.28 6.50 -1.98
C LEU A 193 -10.92 6.94 -1.45
N GLY A 194 -10.93 7.68 -0.35
CA GLY A 194 -9.73 8.23 0.26
C GLY A 194 -10.02 9.23 1.36
N ARG A 195 -9.00 9.76 2.00
CA ARG A 195 -9.19 10.82 3.01
C ARG A 195 -9.84 12.05 2.37
N ILE A 196 -10.82 12.62 3.07
CA ILE A 196 -11.53 13.83 2.64
C ILE A 196 -10.69 15.04 3.07
N CYS A 197 -9.81 15.48 2.18
CA CYS A 197 -8.90 16.61 2.44
C CYS A 197 -8.38 17.20 1.11
N SER A 198 -7.91 18.47 1.15
CA SER A 198 -7.49 19.20 -0.04
C SER A 198 -6.34 18.51 -0.79
N ILE A 199 -5.39 17.88 -0.09
CA ILE A 199 -4.26 17.18 -0.73
C ILE A 199 -4.70 15.97 -1.57
N LYS A 200 -5.89 15.41 -1.28
CA LYS A 200 -6.50 14.33 -2.08
C LYS A 200 -7.36 14.87 -3.24
N GLY A 201 -7.32 16.17 -3.48
CA GLY A 201 -7.96 16.82 -4.62
C GLY A 201 -9.44 17.06 -4.47
N MET A 202 -9.93 17.26 -3.22
CA MET A 202 -11.36 17.52 -2.99
C MET A 202 -11.84 18.82 -3.67
N ASP A 203 -10.97 19.80 -3.87
CA ASP A 203 -11.30 21.02 -4.63
C ASP A 203 -11.60 20.67 -6.11
N THR A 204 -10.78 19.82 -6.72
CA THR A 204 -11.02 19.31 -8.08
C THR A 204 -12.30 18.47 -8.16
N ILE A 205 -12.59 17.63 -7.14
CA ILE A 205 -13.87 16.89 -7.06
C ILE A 205 -15.06 17.85 -7.11
N LYS A 206 -14.98 18.95 -6.36
CA LYS A 206 -16.06 19.96 -6.34
C LYS A 206 -16.22 20.67 -7.69
N GLU A 207 -15.12 20.97 -8.38
CA GLU A 207 -15.18 21.54 -9.74
C GLU A 207 -15.78 20.55 -10.74
N ILE A 208 -15.38 19.27 -10.69
CA ILE A 208 -15.97 18.21 -11.53
C ILE A 208 -17.47 18.08 -11.28
N ALA A 209 -17.92 18.21 -10.03
CA ALA A 209 -19.34 18.07 -9.68
C ALA A 209 -20.25 19.12 -10.33
N ASN A 210 -19.73 20.29 -10.71
CA ASN A 210 -20.47 21.33 -11.44
C ASN A 210 -20.87 20.88 -12.84
N TYR A 211 -20.11 19.95 -13.46
CA TYR A 211 -20.27 19.57 -14.87
C TYR A 211 -20.61 18.10 -15.06
N SER A 212 -20.47 17.27 -14.02
CA SER A 212 -20.73 15.85 -14.10
C SER A 212 -22.23 15.55 -14.15
N PRO A 213 -22.72 14.74 -15.11
CA PRO A 213 -24.10 14.26 -15.14
C PRO A 213 -24.35 13.14 -14.13
N TRP A 214 -23.30 12.55 -13.55
CA TRP A 214 -23.41 11.53 -12.53
C TRP A 214 -23.06 12.06 -11.16
N PRO A 215 -23.78 11.61 -10.10
CA PRO A 215 -23.42 11.97 -8.73
C PRO A 215 -22.04 11.43 -8.36
N ILE A 216 -21.31 12.18 -7.53
CA ILE A 216 -20.03 11.78 -6.99
C ILE A 216 -20.24 11.29 -5.56
N VAL A 217 -19.97 10.01 -5.30
CA VAL A 217 -20.10 9.41 -3.98
C VAL A 217 -18.73 9.29 -3.32
N LEU A 218 -18.62 9.85 -2.12
CA LEU A 218 -17.37 9.91 -1.36
C LEU A 218 -17.42 8.93 -0.19
N HIS A 219 -16.39 8.11 -0.07
CA HIS A 219 -16.09 7.33 1.12
C HIS A 219 -14.69 7.62 1.64
N GLY A 220 -14.55 7.80 2.96
CA GLY A 220 -13.28 8.02 3.63
C GLY A 220 -13.43 8.84 4.90
N GLN A 221 -12.32 9.00 5.62
CA GLN A 221 -12.26 9.83 6.83
C GLN A 221 -12.01 11.29 6.48
N GLY A 222 -12.55 12.19 7.27
CA GLY A 222 -12.37 13.64 7.15
C GLY A 222 -13.70 14.39 7.18
N ASP A 223 -13.62 15.72 7.18
CA ASP A 223 -14.79 16.60 7.19
C ASP A 223 -15.15 17.01 5.75
N PRO A 224 -16.32 16.58 5.20
CA PRO A 224 -16.77 16.95 3.86
C PRO A 224 -17.34 18.37 3.77
N THR A 225 -17.52 19.06 4.89
CA THR A 225 -18.24 20.35 4.97
C THR A 225 -17.70 21.41 4.00
N PRO A 226 -16.37 21.59 3.80
CA PRO A 226 -15.85 22.59 2.84
C PRO A 226 -16.21 22.30 1.38
N TRP A 227 -16.50 21.05 1.04
CA TRP A 227 -16.74 20.58 -0.33
C TRP A 227 -18.20 20.15 -0.57
N ARG A 228 -19.16 20.65 0.21
CA ARG A 228 -20.59 20.42 -0.01
C ARG A 228 -21.01 20.90 -1.39
N HIS A 229 -21.72 20.04 -2.11
CA HIS A 229 -22.29 20.32 -3.42
C HIS A 229 -23.53 19.43 -3.66
N PRO A 230 -24.58 19.90 -4.37
CA PRO A 230 -25.78 19.07 -4.63
C PRO A 230 -25.50 17.74 -5.32
N ASN A 231 -24.44 17.68 -6.14
CA ASN A 231 -24.02 16.47 -6.87
C ASN A 231 -22.92 15.67 -6.17
N ILE A 232 -22.66 15.94 -4.87
CA ILE A 232 -21.71 15.21 -4.03
C ILE A 232 -22.43 14.62 -2.84
N GLU A 233 -22.30 13.30 -2.66
CA GLU A 233 -22.82 12.55 -1.54
C GLU A 233 -21.68 11.96 -0.71
N TYR A 234 -21.59 12.31 0.57
CA TYR A 234 -20.64 11.73 1.51
C TYR A 234 -21.31 10.65 2.36
N ARG A 235 -20.74 9.46 2.38
CA ARG A 235 -21.28 8.28 3.08
C ARG A 235 -20.39 7.77 4.22
N GLY A 236 -19.36 8.52 4.61
CA GLY A 236 -18.46 8.11 5.69
C GLY A 236 -17.41 7.06 5.28
N PRO A 237 -16.61 6.58 6.22
CA PRO A 237 -15.63 5.51 5.99
C PRO A 237 -16.29 4.19 5.60
N ILE A 238 -15.55 3.36 4.84
CA ILE A 238 -16.01 2.04 4.37
C ILE A 238 -14.85 1.04 4.37
N THR A 239 -15.10 -0.21 4.75
CA THR A 239 -14.09 -1.28 4.84
C THR A 239 -14.62 -2.61 4.30
N GLY A 240 -13.73 -3.60 4.14
CA GLY A 240 -14.06 -4.97 3.81
C GLY A 240 -14.88 -5.14 2.52
N LYS A 241 -15.84 -6.07 2.51
CA LYS A 241 -16.67 -6.38 1.34
C LYS A 241 -17.52 -5.21 0.85
N ALA A 242 -17.96 -4.32 1.76
CA ALA A 242 -18.71 -3.14 1.38
C ALA A 242 -17.87 -2.18 0.50
N ARG A 243 -16.54 -2.12 0.72
CA ARG A 243 -15.60 -1.36 -0.10
C ARG A 243 -15.51 -1.90 -1.53
N SER A 244 -15.38 -3.23 -1.70
CA SER A 244 -15.43 -3.88 -3.01
C SER A 244 -16.78 -3.63 -3.70
N GLY A 245 -17.90 -3.78 -2.98
CA GLY A 245 -19.24 -3.50 -3.49
C GLY A 245 -19.42 -2.04 -3.95
N PHE A 246 -18.88 -1.09 -3.21
CA PHE A 246 -18.88 0.32 -3.61
C PHE A 246 -18.09 0.55 -4.89
N LEU A 247 -16.89 0.03 -4.99
CA LEU A 247 -16.03 0.25 -6.16
C LEU A 247 -16.57 -0.44 -7.41
N ARG A 248 -17.04 -1.70 -7.31
CA ARG A 248 -17.54 -2.46 -8.47
C ARG A 248 -18.76 -1.86 -9.13
N ASN A 249 -19.60 -1.17 -8.36
CA ASN A 249 -20.85 -0.58 -8.84
C ASN A 249 -20.69 0.88 -9.31
N ALA A 250 -19.48 1.42 -9.28
CA ALA A 250 -19.21 2.75 -9.80
C ALA A 250 -19.00 2.75 -11.32
N ARG A 251 -19.30 3.87 -11.97
CA ARG A 251 -19.00 4.14 -13.38
C ARG A 251 -17.50 4.29 -13.60
N ALA A 252 -16.86 5.07 -12.75
CA ALA A 252 -15.41 5.27 -12.68
C ALA A 252 -15.00 5.65 -11.25
N ALA A 253 -13.73 5.46 -10.92
CA ALA A 253 -13.12 5.99 -9.70
C ALA A 253 -12.33 7.26 -10.03
N LEU A 254 -12.44 8.29 -9.17
CA LEU A 254 -11.73 9.57 -9.32
C LEU A 254 -10.60 9.68 -8.30
N MET A 255 -9.40 10.03 -8.77
CA MET A 255 -8.23 10.30 -7.90
C MET A 255 -7.48 11.56 -8.34
N PRO A 256 -8.02 12.76 -8.03
CA PRO A 256 -7.43 14.04 -8.41
C PRO A 256 -6.38 14.52 -7.39
N SER A 257 -5.51 13.64 -6.91
CA SER A 257 -4.54 13.96 -5.84
C SER A 257 -3.61 15.11 -6.21
N ASN A 258 -3.41 16.05 -5.27
CA ASN A 258 -2.53 17.21 -5.42
C ASN A 258 -1.09 16.93 -4.90
N PHE A 259 -0.65 15.68 -4.91
CA PHE A 259 0.71 15.29 -4.53
C PHE A 259 1.13 14.03 -5.29
N THR A 260 2.42 13.77 -5.32
CA THR A 260 2.97 12.55 -5.93
C THR A 260 2.55 11.32 -5.10
N GLU A 261 1.50 10.64 -5.56
CA GLU A 261 1.08 9.38 -4.91
C GLU A 261 2.20 8.33 -5.05
N PRO A 262 2.57 7.66 -3.96
CA PRO A 262 3.52 6.54 -4.03
C PRO A 262 3.01 5.36 -4.84
N PHE A 263 1.69 5.06 -4.74
CA PHE A 263 1.07 3.95 -5.45
C PHE A 263 -0.41 4.16 -5.78
N ALA A 264 -1.17 4.80 -4.87
CA ALA A 264 -2.61 5.00 -5.02
C ALA A 264 -3.44 3.71 -4.95
N GLY A 265 -3.38 3.01 -3.82
CA GLY A 265 -4.00 1.70 -3.62
C GLY A 265 -5.49 1.64 -3.96
N SER A 266 -6.29 2.63 -3.54
CA SER A 266 -7.75 2.65 -3.83
C SER A 266 -8.06 2.76 -5.34
N GLY A 267 -7.17 3.35 -6.14
CA GLY A 267 -7.29 3.33 -7.59
C GLY A 267 -7.09 1.94 -8.18
N VAL A 268 -6.11 1.18 -7.67
CA VAL A 268 -5.91 -0.22 -8.09
C VAL A 268 -7.07 -1.10 -7.62
N GLU A 269 -7.60 -0.89 -6.43
CA GLU A 269 -8.78 -1.59 -5.91
C GLU A 269 -10.00 -1.39 -6.83
N SER A 270 -10.21 -0.17 -7.34
CA SER A 270 -11.27 0.07 -8.34
C SER A 270 -11.04 -0.73 -9.62
N MET A 271 -9.81 -0.75 -10.12
CA MET A 271 -9.45 -1.51 -11.33
C MET A 271 -9.61 -3.03 -11.11
N LEU A 272 -9.26 -3.57 -9.93
CA LEU A 272 -9.50 -4.97 -9.58
C LEU A 272 -10.99 -5.33 -9.62
N CYS A 273 -11.86 -4.37 -9.32
CA CYS A 273 -13.32 -4.47 -9.43
C CYS A 273 -13.83 -4.24 -10.87
N GLY A 274 -12.97 -4.01 -11.86
CA GLY A 274 -13.34 -3.70 -13.23
C GLY A 274 -13.74 -2.23 -13.45
N THR A 275 -13.62 -1.38 -12.45
CA THR A 275 -13.99 0.04 -12.54
C THR A 275 -12.82 0.87 -13.04
N PRO A 276 -12.97 1.60 -14.16
CA PRO A 276 -11.92 2.45 -14.71
C PRO A 276 -11.46 3.51 -13.72
N LEU A 277 -10.16 3.82 -13.73
CA LEU A 277 -9.56 4.85 -12.90
C LEU A 277 -9.34 6.13 -13.70
N ILE A 278 -9.85 7.26 -13.22
CA ILE A 278 -9.55 8.59 -13.75
C ILE A 278 -8.70 9.33 -12.73
N ALA A 279 -7.52 9.78 -13.12
CA ALA A 279 -6.56 10.40 -12.21
C ALA A 279 -5.74 11.49 -12.89
N VAL A 280 -4.95 12.22 -12.10
CA VAL A 280 -3.96 13.18 -12.60
C VAL A 280 -2.84 12.47 -13.39
N ASP A 281 -2.21 13.15 -14.34
CA ASP A 281 -1.13 12.56 -15.17
C ASP A 281 0.27 12.77 -14.56
N TYR A 282 0.43 12.38 -13.30
CA TYR A 282 1.74 12.33 -12.64
C TYR A 282 1.77 11.33 -11.48
N GLY A 283 2.94 11.14 -10.88
CA GLY A 283 3.15 10.17 -9.81
C GLY A 283 2.90 8.73 -10.29
N ALA A 284 2.48 7.85 -9.39
CA ALA A 284 2.25 6.44 -9.70
C ALA A 284 1.15 6.20 -10.75
N PHE A 285 0.29 7.19 -11.02
CA PHE A 285 -0.78 7.03 -12.01
C PHE A 285 -0.26 6.84 -13.44
N THR A 286 0.93 7.40 -13.76
CA THR A 286 1.59 7.21 -15.06
C THR A 286 2.01 5.76 -15.31
N GLU A 287 2.15 4.97 -14.25
CA GLU A 287 2.50 3.54 -14.30
C GLU A 287 1.27 2.65 -14.13
N THR A 288 0.27 3.13 -13.39
CA THR A 288 -0.92 2.36 -13.02
C THR A 288 -1.95 2.35 -14.13
N ILE A 289 -2.20 3.51 -14.75
CA ILE A 289 -3.22 3.69 -15.78
C ILE A 289 -2.60 3.49 -17.17
N ILE A 290 -3.20 2.59 -17.95
CA ILE A 290 -3.01 2.53 -19.40
C ILE A 290 -4.09 3.40 -20.00
N ASP A 291 -3.70 4.60 -20.45
CA ASP A 291 -4.61 5.64 -20.89
C ASP A 291 -5.52 5.17 -22.03
N GLY A 292 -6.83 5.44 -21.94
CA GLY A 292 -7.84 4.96 -22.88
C GLY A 292 -8.13 3.46 -22.83
N VAL A 293 -7.47 2.69 -21.93
CA VAL A 293 -7.67 1.23 -21.79
C VAL A 293 -8.15 0.84 -20.40
N THR A 294 -7.44 1.26 -19.35
CA THR A 294 -7.81 0.94 -17.96
C THR A 294 -8.35 2.15 -17.21
N GLY A 295 -8.35 3.31 -17.84
CA GLY A 295 -8.79 4.57 -17.28
C GLY A 295 -8.26 5.73 -18.11
N PHE A 296 -8.24 6.93 -17.53
CA PHE A 296 -7.77 8.15 -18.16
C PHE A 296 -6.88 8.95 -17.22
N ARG A 297 -5.91 9.66 -17.82
CA ARG A 297 -5.01 10.57 -17.12
C ARG A 297 -5.28 12.00 -17.57
N CYS A 298 -5.50 12.92 -16.63
CA CYS A 298 -6.06 14.24 -16.86
C CYS A 298 -5.10 15.34 -16.43
N HIS A 299 -5.03 16.43 -17.20
CA HIS A 299 -4.33 17.68 -16.90
C HIS A 299 -5.26 18.85 -16.67
N THR A 300 -6.39 18.87 -17.37
CA THR A 300 -7.35 20.00 -17.37
C THR A 300 -8.73 19.54 -16.91
N LEU A 301 -9.58 20.48 -16.49
CA LEU A 301 -10.98 20.18 -16.18
C LEU A 301 -11.70 19.54 -17.37
N GLN A 302 -11.41 19.97 -18.60
CA GLN A 302 -11.99 19.38 -19.80
C GLN A 302 -11.62 17.91 -19.94
N ASP A 303 -10.35 17.53 -19.67
CA ASP A 303 -9.93 16.13 -19.71
C ASP A 303 -10.72 15.28 -18.69
N TRP A 304 -10.98 15.82 -17.49
CA TRP A 304 -11.81 15.12 -16.49
C TRP A 304 -13.22 14.89 -16.98
N ILE A 305 -13.85 15.89 -17.61
CA ILE A 305 -15.21 15.77 -18.11
C ILE A 305 -15.27 14.78 -19.28
N ASP A 306 -14.34 14.87 -20.22
CA ASP A 306 -14.23 13.93 -21.33
C ASP A 306 -13.99 12.50 -20.85
N ALA A 307 -13.10 12.31 -19.88
CA ALA A 307 -12.81 11.03 -19.25
C ALA A 307 -14.05 10.41 -18.59
N ILE A 308 -14.82 11.21 -17.83
CA ILE A 308 -16.06 10.77 -17.17
C ILE A 308 -17.08 10.28 -18.19
N HIS A 309 -17.27 10.99 -19.29
CA HIS A 309 -18.18 10.58 -20.36
C HIS A 309 -17.72 9.29 -21.04
N ASN A 310 -16.42 9.14 -21.27
CA ASN A 310 -15.86 8.00 -21.99
C ASN A 310 -15.60 6.77 -21.11
N ALA A 311 -15.53 6.91 -19.80
CA ALA A 311 -15.22 5.79 -18.88
C ALA A 311 -16.21 4.62 -19.00
N GLY A 312 -17.48 4.91 -19.27
CA GLY A 312 -18.50 3.86 -19.47
C GLY A 312 -18.29 3.01 -20.73
N ASN A 313 -17.46 3.46 -21.68
CA ASN A 313 -17.15 2.75 -22.93
C ASN A 313 -15.94 1.83 -22.80
N LEU A 314 -15.18 1.91 -21.70
CA LEU A 314 -14.01 1.06 -21.49
C LEU A 314 -14.44 -0.38 -21.19
N ASN A 315 -13.68 -1.34 -21.71
CA ASN A 315 -13.91 -2.75 -21.45
C ASN A 315 -13.50 -3.11 -20.01
N ARG A 316 -14.47 -3.24 -19.13
CA ARG A 316 -14.24 -3.51 -17.69
C ARG A 316 -13.58 -4.87 -17.42
N VAL A 317 -13.75 -5.86 -18.32
CA VAL A 317 -13.01 -7.14 -18.24
C VAL A 317 -11.51 -6.88 -18.44
N THR A 318 -11.15 -6.04 -19.41
CA THR A 318 -9.76 -5.65 -19.66
C THR A 318 -9.19 -4.88 -18.47
N VAL A 319 -9.96 -3.94 -17.90
CA VAL A 319 -9.56 -3.21 -16.68
C VAL A 319 -9.24 -4.16 -15.54
N ALA A 320 -10.18 -5.07 -15.20
CA ALA A 320 -10.01 -6.04 -14.13
C ALA A 320 -8.81 -6.97 -14.37
N ASN A 321 -8.73 -7.57 -15.55
CA ASN A 321 -7.68 -8.54 -15.86
C ASN A 321 -6.29 -7.88 -15.85
N THR A 322 -6.15 -6.66 -16.34
CA THR A 322 -4.89 -5.91 -16.29
C THR A 322 -4.43 -5.70 -14.84
N ALA A 323 -5.33 -5.27 -13.96
CA ALA A 323 -5.02 -5.08 -12.55
C ALA A 323 -4.69 -6.41 -11.85
N ARG A 324 -5.48 -7.45 -12.07
CA ARG A 324 -5.30 -8.79 -11.48
C ARG A 324 -3.96 -9.42 -11.88
N MET A 325 -3.56 -9.30 -13.14
CA MET A 325 -2.25 -9.80 -13.61
C MET A 325 -1.06 -9.03 -13.02
N ARG A 326 -1.21 -7.74 -12.77
CA ARG A 326 -0.10 -6.88 -12.31
C ARG A 326 0.09 -6.88 -10.80
N TYR A 327 -1.00 -6.99 -10.03
CA TYR A 327 -1.05 -6.66 -8.61
C TYR A 327 -1.47 -7.83 -7.72
N SER A 328 -1.60 -9.06 -8.24
CA SER A 328 -1.91 -10.24 -7.43
C SER A 328 -0.76 -10.59 -6.48
N LEU A 329 -1.11 -11.25 -5.36
CA LEU A 329 -0.12 -11.83 -4.44
C LEU A 329 0.87 -12.75 -5.19
N GLU A 330 0.39 -13.54 -6.14
CA GLU A 330 1.24 -14.43 -6.93
C GLU A 330 2.29 -13.67 -7.76
N THR A 331 1.85 -12.66 -8.52
CA THR A 331 2.74 -11.88 -9.39
C THR A 331 3.77 -11.09 -8.60
N CYS A 332 3.35 -10.43 -7.53
CA CYS A 332 4.27 -9.65 -6.69
C CYS A 332 5.17 -10.56 -5.85
N GLY A 333 4.66 -11.69 -5.36
CA GLY A 333 5.43 -12.69 -4.63
C GLY A 333 6.61 -13.24 -5.45
N LYS A 334 6.39 -13.58 -6.72
CA LYS A 334 7.47 -14.00 -7.65
C LYS A 334 8.55 -12.93 -7.82
N LYS A 335 8.17 -11.65 -7.84
CA LYS A 335 9.12 -10.54 -7.92
C LYS A 335 9.93 -10.41 -6.63
N TYR A 336 9.29 -10.50 -5.47
CA TYR A 336 9.97 -10.50 -4.17
C TYR A 336 10.89 -11.71 -4.00
N ASP A 337 10.45 -12.91 -4.39
CA ASP A 337 11.27 -14.12 -4.39
C ASP A 337 12.58 -13.92 -5.16
N LYS A 338 12.50 -13.33 -6.36
CA LYS A 338 13.69 -12.99 -7.15
C LYS A 338 14.62 -12.05 -6.39
N ILE A 339 14.09 -11.00 -5.78
CA ILE A 339 14.89 -10.02 -5.03
C ILE A 339 15.57 -10.67 -3.82
N PHE A 340 14.86 -11.45 -3.02
CA PHE A 340 15.44 -12.14 -1.86
C PHE A 340 16.53 -13.14 -2.25
N LYS A 341 16.34 -13.85 -3.37
CA LYS A 341 17.39 -14.71 -3.94
C LYS A 341 18.60 -13.92 -4.39
N ASP A 342 18.41 -12.75 -5.01
CA ASP A 342 19.50 -11.88 -5.43
C ASP A 342 20.27 -11.32 -4.22
N ILE A 343 19.57 -10.83 -3.20
CA ILE A 343 20.18 -10.35 -1.93
C ILE A 343 20.99 -11.46 -1.25
N ASN A 344 20.43 -12.65 -1.14
CA ASN A 344 21.15 -13.80 -0.55
C ASN A 344 22.40 -14.18 -1.35
N ASN A 345 22.35 -14.11 -2.68
CA ASN A 345 23.52 -14.36 -3.52
C ASN A 345 24.61 -13.28 -3.34
N LEU A 346 24.22 -12.01 -3.25
CA LEU A 346 25.14 -10.91 -2.97
C LEU A 346 25.86 -11.10 -1.63
N ASN A 347 25.14 -11.53 -0.61
CA ASN A 347 25.71 -11.79 0.71
C ASN A 347 26.71 -12.96 0.72
N LYS A 348 26.49 -14.00 -0.10
CA LYS A 348 27.34 -15.20 -0.15
C LYS A 348 28.50 -15.11 -1.14
N LYS A 349 28.27 -14.52 -2.32
CA LYS A 349 29.17 -14.62 -3.46
C LYS A 349 29.64 -13.27 -3.99
N GLY A 350 29.01 -12.19 -3.58
CA GLY A 350 29.30 -10.84 -4.03
C GLY A 350 28.82 -10.57 -5.48
N TRP A 351 29.01 -9.32 -5.89
CA TRP A 351 28.52 -8.78 -7.17
C TRP A 351 29.07 -9.49 -8.40
N TYR A 352 30.34 -9.88 -8.39
CA TYR A 352 31.04 -10.39 -9.59
C TYR A 352 30.83 -11.89 -9.85
N GLN A 353 30.11 -12.61 -9.01
CA GLN A 353 29.89 -14.02 -9.24
C GLN A 353 28.63 -14.27 -10.05
N LEU A 354 28.81 -14.81 -11.26
CA LEU A 354 27.72 -15.23 -12.12
C LEU A 354 27.04 -16.47 -11.55
N ARG A 355 25.72 -16.54 -11.70
CA ARG A 355 24.98 -17.78 -11.44
C ARG A 355 25.40 -18.83 -12.48
N LYS A 356 25.66 -20.05 -12.04
CA LYS A 356 25.71 -21.17 -12.99
C LYS A 356 24.31 -21.36 -13.54
N THR A 357 24.14 -21.18 -14.83
CA THR A 357 22.90 -21.60 -15.52
C THR A 357 22.77 -23.11 -15.34
N SER A 358 21.75 -23.55 -14.62
CA SER A 358 21.35 -24.95 -14.50
C SER A 358 20.71 -25.41 -15.79
#